data_64ce5de1d396123d94d64b1204844369
#
_entry.id   64ce5de1d396123d94d64b1204844369
#
_cell.length_a   1.000
_cell.length_b   1.000
_cell.length_c   1.000
_cell.angle_alpha   90.00
_cell.angle_beta   90.00
_cell.angle_gamma   90.00
#
_symmetry.space_group_name_H-M   'P 1'
#
loop_
_entity.id
_entity.type
_entity.pdbx_description
1 polymer ?
#
loop_
_entity_poly.entity_id
_entity_poly.type
_entity_poly.pdbx_seq_one_letter_code
_entity_poly.pdbx_strand_id
1 'polypeptide(L)'
;DAVLTFRNLHNWLGPQMDLIFANSYKALKAGGVFGIVEHRANPGTSMDAMKKSGYVTEAHAIMVAKKHSFTLVAKSEINANNKDTKDYPKGVWTLPPNLRLKNVDREKYVDIGESDRMTLLFKKL
;
A
#
# COMPACT_ATOMS: atom_id res chain seq x y z
N ASP A 1 20.55 0.42 -8.49
CA ASP A 1 20.09 -0.30 -7.32
C ASP A 1 18.61 0.00 -7.04
N ALA A 2 18.01 -0.73 -6.12
CA ALA A 2 16.58 -0.65 -5.85
C ALA A 2 16.28 -0.89 -4.38
N VAL A 3 15.21 -0.25 -3.89
CA VAL A 3 14.53 -0.56 -2.63
C VAL A 3 13.11 -1.00 -2.97
N LEU A 4 12.66 -2.10 -2.40
CA LEU A 4 11.32 -2.64 -2.65
C LEU A 4 10.59 -2.85 -1.32
N THR A 5 9.30 -2.55 -1.30
CA THR A 5 8.45 -2.85 -0.15
C THR A 5 7.11 -3.41 -0.61
N PHE A 6 6.66 -4.45 0.09
CA PHE A 6 5.44 -5.16 -0.25
C PHE A 6 4.52 -5.22 0.97
N ARG A 7 3.37 -4.55 0.88
CA ARG A 7 2.28 -4.62 1.86
C ARG A 7 2.72 -4.24 3.29
N ASN A 8 3.51 -3.17 3.40
CA ASN A 8 4.03 -2.70 4.69
C ASN A 8 3.74 -1.24 5.01
N LEU A 9 3.36 -0.41 4.03
CA LEU A 9 3.14 1.02 4.28
C LEU A 9 2.14 1.27 5.40
N HIS A 10 1.09 0.45 5.48
CA HIS A 10 0.07 0.59 6.52
C HIS A 10 0.63 0.38 7.93
N ASN A 11 1.74 -0.34 8.07
CA ASN A 11 2.41 -0.53 9.35
C ASN A 11 3.24 0.68 9.77
N TRP A 12 3.50 1.62 8.86
CA TRP A 12 4.41 2.74 9.04
C TRP A 12 3.73 4.11 8.95
N LEU A 13 2.40 4.14 8.92
CA LEU A 13 1.66 5.40 8.79
C LEU A 13 2.02 6.38 9.90
N GLY A 14 2.28 7.65 9.53
CA GLY A 14 2.76 8.67 10.43
C GLY A 14 4.25 8.94 10.26
N PRO A 15 4.95 9.43 11.31
CA PRO A 15 6.35 9.84 11.22
C PRO A 15 7.31 8.74 10.78
N GLN A 16 7.00 7.49 11.10
CA GLN A 16 7.85 6.35 10.73
C GLN A 16 7.94 6.18 9.21
N MET A 17 6.87 6.42 8.49
CA MET A 17 6.85 6.35 7.02
C MET A 17 7.79 7.40 6.42
N ASP A 18 7.80 8.61 6.98
CA ASP A 18 8.75 9.65 6.58
C ASP A 18 10.20 9.21 6.74
N LEU A 19 10.53 8.60 7.87
CA LEU A 19 11.89 8.10 8.12
C LEU A 19 12.29 7.01 7.14
N ILE A 20 11.40 6.09 6.84
CA ILE A 20 11.68 4.98 5.91
C ILE A 20 11.90 5.52 4.50
N PHE A 21 11.08 6.46 4.05
CA PHE A 21 11.23 7.06 2.73
C PHE A 21 12.51 7.89 2.64
N ALA A 22 12.81 8.70 3.67
CA ALA A 22 14.04 9.48 3.72
C ALA A 22 15.29 8.59 3.68
N ASN A 23 15.30 7.51 4.47
CA ASN A 23 16.43 6.58 4.52
C ASN A 23 16.57 5.78 3.21
N SER A 24 15.47 5.41 2.60
CA SER A 24 15.48 4.73 1.28
C SER A 24 16.08 5.64 0.21
N TYR A 25 15.68 6.91 0.20
CA TYR A 25 16.24 7.90 -0.73
C TYR A 25 17.75 8.05 -0.51
N LYS A 26 18.17 8.17 0.75
CA LYS A 26 19.59 8.33 1.10
C LYS A 26 20.42 7.12 0.69
N ALA A 27 19.90 5.92 0.85
CA ALA A 27 20.60 4.68 0.53
C ALA A 27 20.75 4.44 -0.98
N LEU A 28 19.82 4.94 -1.79
CA LEU A 28 19.83 4.74 -3.23
C LEU A 28 20.87 5.62 -3.91
N LYS A 29 21.48 5.09 -4.95
CA LYS A 29 22.29 5.88 -5.89
C LYS A 29 21.37 6.70 -6.79
N ALA A 30 21.90 7.78 -7.39
CA ALA A 30 21.19 8.51 -8.43
C ALA A 30 20.75 7.54 -9.53
N GLY A 31 19.51 7.65 -9.98
CA GLY A 31 18.93 6.71 -10.93
C GLY A 31 18.34 5.45 -10.31
N GLY A 32 18.55 5.21 -9.01
CA GLY A 32 17.98 4.09 -8.30
C GLY A 32 16.46 4.20 -8.15
N VAL A 33 15.78 3.08 -7.94
CA VAL A 33 14.31 3.03 -7.91
C VAL A 33 13.80 2.55 -6.56
N PHE A 34 12.59 3.02 -6.23
CA PHE A 34 11.83 2.58 -5.06
C PHE A 34 10.50 2.03 -5.55
N GLY A 35 10.32 0.72 -5.40
CA GLY A 35 9.10 0.03 -5.81
C GLY A 35 8.20 -0.27 -4.62
N ILE A 36 6.91 0.00 -4.77
CA ILE A 36 5.92 -0.15 -3.71
C ILE A 36 4.73 -0.97 -4.22
N VAL A 37 4.37 -2.02 -3.48
CA VAL A 37 3.10 -2.72 -3.61
C VAL A 37 2.39 -2.64 -2.26
N GLU A 38 1.16 -2.12 -2.23
CA GLU A 38 0.40 -1.93 -0.99
C GLU A 38 -1.09 -2.08 -1.23
N HIS A 39 -1.82 -2.52 -0.20
CA HIS A 39 -3.27 -2.53 -0.18
C HIS A 39 -3.79 -1.12 -0.44
N ARG A 40 -4.62 -0.95 -1.47
CA ARG A 40 -5.05 0.37 -1.94
C ARG A 40 -6.39 0.76 -1.35
N ALA A 41 -6.42 1.84 -0.58
CA ALA A 41 -7.64 2.43 -0.05
C ALA A 41 -8.40 3.20 -1.14
N ASN A 42 -9.70 3.38 -0.94
CA ASN A 42 -10.49 4.30 -1.76
C ASN A 42 -9.97 5.73 -1.59
N PRO A 43 -10.03 6.55 -2.66
CA PRO A 43 -9.64 7.96 -2.55
C PRO A 43 -10.41 8.67 -1.44
N GLY A 44 -9.73 9.54 -0.69
CA GLY A 44 -10.34 10.30 0.39
C GLY A 44 -10.40 9.59 1.74
N THR A 45 -9.89 8.37 1.84
CA THR A 45 -9.83 7.64 3.11
C THR A 45 -8.95 8.40 4.11
N SER A 46 -9.46 8.63 5.32
CA SER A 46 -8.74 9.35 6.37
C SER A 46 -7.55 8.55 6.92
N MET A 47 -6.62 9.25 7.57
CA MET A 47 -5.47 8.60 8.21
C MET A 47 -5.92 7.56 9.25
N ASP A 48 -6.91 7.89 10.09
CA ASP A 48 -7.42 6.96 11.09
C ASP A 48 -8.02 5.71 10.45
N ALA A 49 -8.78 5.88 9.38
CA ALA A 49 -9.36 4.76 8.63
C ALA A 49 -8.28 3.90 7.97
N MET A 50 -7.23 4.50 7.41
CA MET A 50 -6.10 3.77 6.85
C MET A 50 -5.40 2.92 7.92
N LYS A 51 -5.12 3.50 9.08
CA LYS A 51 -4.48 2.77 10.19
C LYS A 51 -5.32 1.58 10.66
N LYS A 52 -6.64 1.75 10.67
CA LYS A 52 -7.57 0.74 11.15
C LYS A 52 -7.77 -0.41 10.16
N SER A 53 -7.82 -0.09 8.88
CA SER A 53 -8.17 -1.03 7.82
C SER A 53 -6.99 -1.73 7.17
N GLY A 54 -5.80 -1.16 7.26
CA GLY A 54 -4.61 -1.65 6.56
C GLY A 54 -4.55 -1.26 5.08
N TYR A 55 -5.52 -0.49 4.59
CA TYR A 55 -5.48 0.07 3.24
C TYR A 55 -4.88 1.47 3.26
N VAL A 56 -4.08 1.78 2.25
CA VAL A 56 -3.41 3.08 2.09
C VAL A 56 -3.83 3.69 0.76
N THR A 57 -4.12 5.00 0.73
CA THR A 57 -4.44 5.67 -0.54
C THR A 57 -3.19 5.84 -1.40
N GLU A 58 -3.35 5.73 -2.72
CA GLU A 58 -2.25 6.06 -3.64
C GLU A 58 -1.77 7.50 -3.44
N ALA A 59 -2.72 8.42 -3.24
CA ALA A 59 -2.39 9.83 -3.03
C ALA A 59 -1.45 10.03 -1.84
N HIS A 60 -1.69 9.32 -0.73
CA HIS A 60 -0.83 9.41 0.45
C HIS A 60 0.59 8.88 0.17
N ALA A 61 0.69 7.72 -0.46
CA ALA A 61 1.99 7.14 -0.81
C ALA A 61 2.78 8.08 -1.75
N ILE A 62 2.12 8.63 -2.75
CA ILE A 62 2.75 9.55 -3.70
C ILE A 62 3.17 10.84 -3.01
N MET A 63 2.33 11.38 -2.11
CA MET A 63 2.64 12.61 -1.37
C MET A 63 3.90 12.43 -0.51
N VAL A 64 4.00 11.34 0.24
CA VAL A 64 5.17 11.08 1.08
C VAL A 64 6.43 10.88 0.23
N ALA A 65 6.30 10.15 -0.88
CA ALA A 65 7.44 9.97 -1.80
C ALA A 65 7.93 11.31 -2.35
N LYS A 66 7.03 12.18 -2.81
CA LYS A 66 7.38 13.53 -3.30
C LYS A 66 8.04 14.37 -2.23
N LYS A 67 7.52 14.33 -1.01
CA LYS A 67 8.09 15.06 0.13
C LYS A 67 9.56 14.70 0.34
N HIS A 68 9.94 13.46 0.05
CA HIS A 68 11.30 12.96 0.18
C HIS A 68 12.05 12.90 -1.16
N SER A 69 11.66 13.73 -2.11
CA SER A 69 12.36 14.00 -3.38
C SER A 69 12.30 12.86 -4.41
N PHE A 70 11.49 11.85 -4.18
CA PHE A 70 11.23 10.83 -5.18
C PHE A 70 10.32 11.34 -6.29
N THR A 71 10.54 10.85 -7.51
CA THR A 71 9.71 11.13 -8.68
C THR A 71 8.94 9.87 -9.06
N LEU A 72 7.61 9.96 -9.18
CA LEU A 72 6.80 8.84 -9.67
C LEU A 72 7.04 8.68 -11.17
N VAL A 73 7.51 7.50 -11.57
CA VAL A 73 7.84 7.23 -13.00
C VAL A 73 6.92 6.21 -13.64
N ALA A 74 6.26 5.35 -12.87
CA ALA A 74 5.32 4.37 -13.41
C ALA A 74 4.32 3.90 -12.37
N LYS A 75 3.15 3.45 -12.85
CA LYS A 75 2.12 2.76 -12.06
C LYS A 75 1.67 1.54 -12.84
N SER A 76 1.25 0.49 -12.14
CA SER A 76 0.68 -0.70 -12.78
C SER A 76 -0.58 -1.14 -12.03
N GLU A 77 -1.54 -1.67 -12.78
CA GLU A 77 -2.76 -2.27 -12.23
C GLU A 77 -2.67 -3.81 -12.18
N ILE A 78 -1.46 -4.36 -12.32
CA ILE A 78 -1.26 -5.81 -12.32
C ILE A 78 -1.73 -6.49 -11.03
N ASN A 79 -1.70 -5.75 -9.91
CA ASN A 79 -2.14 -6.24 -8.60
C ASN A 79 -3.52 -5.70 -8.18
N ALA A 80 -4.27 -5.12 -9.11
CA ALA A 80 -5.61 -4.62 -8.84
C ALA A 80 -6.62 -5.76 -8.69
N ASN A 81 -7.61 -5.55 -7.82
CA ASN A 81 -8.75 -6.46 -7.68
C ASN A 81 -10.05 -5.66 -7.55
N ASN A 82 -10.82 -5.62 -8.62
CA ASN A 82 -12.08 -4.87 -8.67
C ASN A 82 -13.17 -5.43 -7.75
N LYS A 83 -13.03 -6.66 -7.28
CA LYS A 83 -14.00 -7.28 -6.36
C LYS A 83 -13.83 -6.78 -4.93
N ASP A 84 -12.67 -6.18 -4.61
CA ASP A 84 -12.39 -5.69 -3.27
C ASP A 84 -13.11 -4.36 -3.02
N THR A 85 -14.14 -4.38 -2.17
CA THR A 85 -14.92 -3.19 -1.80
C THR A 85 -14.32 -2.41 -0.64
N LYS A 86 -13.36 -2.99 0.07
CA LYS A 86 -12.51 -2.31 1.09
C LYS A 86 -13.26 -1.84 2.34
N ASP A 87 -14.40 -2.46 2.64
CA ASP A 87 -15.31 -2.05 3.72
C ASP A 87 -15.62 -3.20 4.70
N TYR A 88 -14.62 -4.00 5.02
CA TYR A 88 -14.80 -5.22 5.80
C TYR A 88 -14.62 -5.00 7.30
N PRO A 89 -15.26 -5.86 8.15
CA PRO A 89 -15.24 -5.69 9.61
C PRO A 89 -13.83 -5.67 10.22
N LYS A 90 -12.90 -6.46 9.68
CA LYS A 90 -11.51 -6.52 10.13
C LYS A 90 -10.54 -5.92 9.11
N GLY A 91 -11.01 -4.98 8.29
CA GLY A 91 -10.20 -4.36 7.24
C GLY A 91 -9.68 -5.39 6.26
N VAL A 92 -8.50 -5.13 5.71
CA VAL A 92 -7.86 -6.00 4.71
C VAL A 92 -7.64 -7.43 5.22
N TRP A 93 -7.50 -7.60 6.52
CA TRP A 93 -7.28 -8.93 7.14
C TRP A 93 -8.50 -9.83 7.13
N THR A 94 -9.67 -9.31 6.74
CA THR A 94 -10.87 -10.10 6.48
C THR A 94 -10.70 -10.99 5.26
N LEU A 95 -9.93 -10.54 4.29
CA LEU A 95 -9.66 -11.22 3.03
C LEU A 95 -8.54 -12.28 3.15
N PRO A 96 -8.42 -13.20 2.16
CA PRO A 96 -7.26 -14.07 2.09
C PRO A 96 -5.95 -13.28 2.05
N PRO A 97 -4.85 -13.83 2.56
CA PRO A 97 -4.73 -15.15 3.18
C PRO A 97 -5.19 -15.22 4.63
N ASN A 98 -5.41 -14.07 5.28
CA ASN A 98 -5.70 -14.02 6.72
C ASN A 98 -7.05 -14.63 7.08
N LEU A 99 -8.12 -14.27 6.36
CA LEU A 99 -9.48 -14.73 6.64
C LEU A 99 -9.81 -14.62 8.14
N ARG A 100 -9.63 -13.42 8.69
CA ARG A 100 -9.66 -13.20 10.15
C ARG A 100 -11.01 -13.52 10.80
N LEU A 101 -12.11 -13.45 10.04
CA LEU A 101 -13.42 -13.84 10.54
C LEU A 101 -13.63 -15.37 10.54
N LYS A 102 -12.62 -16.13 10.13
CA LYS A 102 -12.63 -17.60 10.15
C LYS A 102 -13.78 -18.16 9.31
N ASN A 103 -14.79 -18.76 9.96
CA ASN A 103 -15.90 -19.40 9.25
C ASN A 103 -17.06 -18.47 8.92
N VAL A 104 -17.03 -17.22 9.36
CA VAL A 104 -18.08 -16.24 9.06
C VAL A 104 -17.91 -15.74 7.63
N ASP A 105 -18.88 -16.04 6.76
CA ASP A 105 -18.86 -15.66 5.34
C ASP A 105 -17.58 -16.05 4.60
N ARG A 106 -16.94 -17.14 4.99
CA ARG A 106 -15.65 -17.54 4.46
C ARG A 106 -15.64 -17.66 2.93
N GLU A 107 -16.66 -18.28 2.34
CA GLU A 107 -16.76 -18.44 0.89
C GLU A 107 -16.81 -17.08 0.17
N LYS A 108 -17.57 -16.14 0.74
CA LYS A 108 -17.68 -14.78 0.21
C LYS A 108 -16.30 -14.11 0.11
N TYR A 109 -15.51 -14.21 1.16
CA TYR A 109 -14.20 -13.56 1.20
C TYR A 109 -13.17 -14.30 0.35
N VAL A 110 -13.22 -15.61 0.30
CA VAL A 110 -12.38 -16.40 -0.61
C VAL A 110 -12.69 -16.04 -2.07
N ASP A 111 -13.95 -15.84 -2.42
CA ASP A 111 -14.36 -15.50 -3.78
C ASP A 111 -13.91 -14.08 -4.18
N ILE A 112 -13.86 -13.14 -3.22
CA ILE A 112 -13.29 -11.81 -3.47
C ILE A 112 -11.79 -11.94 -3.78
N GLY A 113 -11.10 -12.81 -3.06
CA GLY A 113 -9.66 -13.03 -3.22
C GLY A 113 -8.83 -12.05 -2.41
N GLU A 114 -7.56 -11.94 -2.74
CA GLU A 114 -6.65 -11.00 -2.08
C GLU A 114 -7.01 -9.56 -2.43
N SER A 115 -6.56 -8.64 -1.59
CA SER A 115 -6.92 -7.22 -1.69
C SER A 115 -6.54 -6.58 -3.03
N ASP A 116 -7.25 -5.51 -3.36
CA ASP A 116 -6.84 -4.59 -4.41
C ASP A 116 -5.55 -3.88 -3.98
N ARG A 117 -4.53 -3.90 -4.84
CA ARG A 117 -3.21 -3.33 -4.51
C ARG A 117 -2.74 -2.38 -5.57
N MET A 118 -2.19 -1.24 -5.10
CA MET A 118 -1.43 -0.34 -5.95
C MET A 118 -0.05 -0.95 -6.23
N THR A 119 0.52 -0.61 -7.37
CA THR A 119 1.92 -0.90 -7.72
C THR A 119 2.52 0.37 -8.27
N LEU A 120 3.49 0.93 -7.55
CA LEU A 120 4.08 2.24 -7.85
C LEU A 120 5.59 2.10 -8.01
N LEU A 121 6.16 2.84 -8.96
CA LEU A 121 7.61 2.91 -9.15
C LEU A 121 8.06 4.36 -9.06
N PHE A 122 8.93 4.63 -8.11
CA PHE A 122 9.56 5.94 -7.91
C PHE A 122 11.04 5.86 -8.27
N LYS A 123 11.61 7.02 -8.59
CA LYS A 123 13.02 7.12 -8.97
C LYS A 123 13.69 8.26 -8.22
N LYS A 124 14.94 8.04 -7.82
CA LYS A 124 15.85 9.07 -7.35
C LYS A 124 16.61 9.62 -8.57
N LEU A 125 16.32 10.85 -8.92
CA LEU A 125 16.95 11.49 -10.08
C LEU A 125 18.40 11.92 -9.84
#